data_9d2984621b47b328e4d703085d6bce9f
#
_entry.id   9d2984621b47b328e4d703085d6bce9f
#
_cell.length_a   1.000
_cell.length_b   1.000
_cell.length_c   1.000
_cell.angle_alpha   90.00
_cell.angle_beta   90.00
_cell.angle_gamma   90.00
#
_symmetry.space_group_name_H-M   'P 1'
#
loop_
_entity.id
_entity.type
_entity.pdbx_description
1 polymer ?
#
loop_
_entity_poly.entity_id
_entity_poly.type
_entity_poly.pdbx_seq_one_letter_code
_entity_poly.pdbx_strand_id
1 'polypeptide(L)'
;MPERSAVIEAAEKYLFHGLFEHDGTKVPLAENVVRIEQGKNTGDGKEALVAALANVGMGMIEGVENVRWIVEGEQAVAFYDLVLNISDLPVLIAERFR
;
A
#
# COMPACT_ATOMS: atom_id res chain seq x y z
N MET A 1 -17.23 -14.21 4.24
CA MET A 1 -16.84 -12.81 3.91
C MET A 1 -16.03 -12.24 5.05
N PRO A 2 -14.85 -11.65 4.78
CA PRO A 2 -14.11 -10.95 5.83
C PRO A 2 -14.89 -9.74 6.31
N GLU A 3 -14.74 -9.42 7.58
CA GLU A 3 -15.34 -8.22 8.16
C GLU A 3 -14.61 -6.98 7.65
N ARG A 4 -15.31 -5.84 7.65
CA ARG A 4 -14.76 -4.56 7.21
C ARG A 4 -13.45 -4.22 7.95
N SER A 5 -13.42 -4.41 9.27
CA SER A 5 -12.24 -4.13 10.08
C SER A 5 -11.04 -5.02 9.70
N ALA A 6 -11.28 -6.28 9.37
CA ALA A 6 -10.21 -7.19 8.95
C ALA A 6 -9.61 -6.79 7.60
N VAL A 7 -10.46 -6.36 6.66
CA VAL A 7 -10.01 -5.90 5.35
C VAL A 7 -9.16 -4.64 5.50
N ILE A 8 -9.62 -3.68 6.31
CA ILE A 8 -8.87 -2.45 6.59
C ILE A 8 -7.55 -2.75 7.28
N GLU A 9 -7.55 -3.62 8.28
CA GLU A 9 -6.32 -3.98 9.00
C GLU A 9 -5.27 -4.57 8.08
N ALA A 10 -5.66 -5.47 7.17
CA ALA A 10 -4.74 -6.06 6.21
C ALA A 10 -4.16 -5.01 5.27
N ALA A 11 -4.99 -4.11 4.77
CA ALA A 11 -4.56 -3.05 3.87
C ALA A 11 -3.69 -2.00 4.58
N GLU A 12 -3.99 -1.69 5.84
CA GLU A 12 -3.16 -0.80 6.65
C GLU A 12 -1.74 -1.34 6.83
N LYS A 13 -1.58 -2.64 6.95
CA LYS A 13 -0.24 -3.25 7.03
C LYS A 13 0.56 -2.98 5.75
N TYR A 14 -0.10 -2.99 4.59
CA TYR A 14 0.56 -2.61 3.35
C TYR A 14 1.04 -1.15 3.40
N LEU A 15 0.18 -0.23 3.82
CA LEU A 15 0.53 1.19 3.86
C LEU A 15 1.66 1.48 4.86
N PHE A 16 1.57 0.96 6.07
CA PHE A 16 2.48 1.33 7.13
C PHE A 16 3.72 0.43 7.22
N HIS A 17 3.58 -0.86 7.03
CA HIS A 17 4.75 -1.77 7.06
C HIS A 17 5.39 -1.92 5.70
N GLY A 18 4.59 -2.12 4.64
CA GLY A 18 5.12 -2.31 3.29
C GLY A 18 5.68 -1.03 2.69
N LEU A 19 4.82 -0.04 2.53
CA LEU A 19 5.16 1.19 1.81
C LEU A 19 6.03 2.13 2.64
N PHE A 20 5.64 2.41 3.88
CA PHE A 20 6.35 3.38 4.71
C PHE A 20 7.62 2.79 5.34
N GLU A 21 7.53 1.61 5.94
CA GLU A 21 8.68 0.95 6.57
C GLU A 21 9.54 0.15 5.60
N HIS A 22 9.09 -0.02 4.35
CA HIS A 22 9.77 -0.82 3.32
C HIS A 22 9.94 -2.29 3.69
N ASP A 23 9.01 -2.83 4.48
CA ASP A 23 9.06 -4.23 4.91
C ASP A 23 7.81 -5.00 4.49
N GLY A 24 7.85 -5.52 3.26
CA GLY A 24 6.77 -6.33 2.70
C GLY A 24 6.56 -7.66 3.42
N THR A 25 7.52 -8.10 4.24
CA THR A 25 7.37 -9.38 4.97
C THR A 25 6.32 -9.29 6.08
N LYS A 26 6.00 -8.08 6.53
CA LYS A 26 4.95 -7.84 7.53
C LYS A 26 3.57 -7.64 6.91
N VAL A 27 3.46 -7.71 5.59
CA VAL A 27 2.20 -7.50 4.88
C VAL A 27 1.61 -8.85 4.50
N PRO A 28 0.31 -9.08 4.74
CA PRO A 28 -0.34 -10.33 4.35
C PRO A 28 -0.58 -10.37 2.84
N LEU A 29 0.36 -10.92 2.09
CA LEU A 29 0.32 -10.99 0.63
C LEU A 29 0.06 -12.42 0.16
N ALA A 30 -0.82 -12.55 -0.85
CA ALA A 30 -1.02 -13.82 -1.54
C ALA A 30 0.21 -14.13 -2.43
N GLU A 31 0.49 -15.42 -2.66
CA GLU A 31 1.64 -15.80 -3.49
C GLU A 31 1.53 -15.26 -4.92
N ASN A 32 0.31 -15.12 -5.43
CA ASN A 32 0.04 -14.63 -6.78
C ASN A 32 -0.36 -13.14 -6.79
N VAL A 33 -0.01 -12.39 -5.76
CA VAL A 33 -0.33 -10.97 -5.67
C VAL A 33 0.27 -10.19 -6.84
N VAL A 34 -0.45 -9.17 -7.27
CA VAL A 34 0.01 -8.28 -8.35
C VAL A 34 -0.23 -6.83 -7.92
N ARG A 35 0.74 -5.97 -8.14
CA ARG A 35 0.59 -4.54 -7.92
C ARG A 35 0.60 -3.81 -9.26
N ILE A 36 -0.42 -2.99 -9.49
CA ILE A 36 -0.55 -2.18 -10.70
C ILE A 36 -0.51 -0.71 -10.29
N GLU A 37 0.40 0.05 -10.88
CA GLU A 37 0.51 1.49 -10.65
C GLU A 37 0.40 2.21 -11.99
N GLN A 38 -0.60 3.09 -12.11
CA GLN A 38 -0.82 3.86 -13.34
C GLN A 38 -0.86 2.97 -14.58
N GLY A 39 -1.50 1.81 -14.47
CA GLY A 39 -1.63 0.87 -15.56
C GLY A 39 -0.42 -0.04 -15.79
N LYS A 40 0.64 0.09 -14.98
CA LYS A 40 1.85 -0.74 -15.11
C LYS A 40 1.94 -1.76 -13.99
N ASN A 41 2.33 -2.98 -14.32
CA ASN A 41 2.61 -4.01 -13.34
C ASN A 41 3.96 -3.67 -12.66
N THR A 42 3.92 -3.37 -11.36
CA THR A 42 5.11 -3.02 -10.58
C THR A 42 5.43 -4.04 -9.50
N GLY A 43 4.80 -5.19 -9.53
CA GLY A 43 5.08 -6.29 -8.61
C GLY A 43 4.22 -7.49 -8.98
N ASP A 44 4.83 -8.53 -9.53
CA ASP A 44 4.17 -9.73 -9.98
C ASP A 44 4.61 -10.90 -9.11
N GLY A 45 3.74 -11.28 -8.18
CA GLY A 45 3.99 -12.30 -7.19
C GLY A 45 4.52 -11.74 -5.87
N LYS A 46 4.37 -12.51 -4.81
CA LYS A 46 4.72 -12.09 -3.45
C LYS A 46 6.21 -11.71 -3.32
N GLU A 47 7.09 -12.54 -3.83
CA GLU A 47 8.53 -12.31 -3.73
C GLU A 47 8.94 -11.02 -4.44
N ALA A 48 8.44 -10.81 -5.66
CA ALA A 48 8.74 -9.60 -6.44
C ALA A 48 8.20 -8.35 -5.75
N LEU A 49 6.99 -8.43 -5.15
CA LEU A 49 6.40 -7.28 -4.47
C LEU A 49 7.15 -6.95 -3.18
N VAL A 50 7.57 -7.94 -2.41
CA VAL A 50 8.39 -7.71 -1.21
C VAL A 50 9.69 -7.00 -1.59
N ALA A 51 10.35 -7.43 -2.66
CA ALA A 51 11.57 -6.80 -3.15
C ALA A 51 11.31 -5.36 -3.61
N ALA A 52 10.20 -5.12 -4.31
CA ALA A 52 9.84 -3.78 -4.78
C ALA A 52 9.56 -2.83 -3.60
N LEU A 53 8.86 -3.30 -2.57
CA LEU A 53 8.55 -2.49 -1.39
C LEU A 53 9.81 -2.10 -0.61
N ALA A 54 10.83 -2.95 -0.61
CA ALA A 54 12.09 -2.64 0.06
C ALA A 54 12.79 -1.42 -0.54
N ASN A 55 12.47 -1.07 -1.80
CA ASN A 55 13.13 0.01 -2.52
C ASN A 55 12.21 1.17 -2.91
N VAL A 56 10.90 1.05 -2.71
CA VAL A 56 9.95 2.08 -3.15
C VAL A 56 10.17 3.40 -2.41
N GLY A 57 10.29 4.49 -3.16
CA GLY A 57 10.46 5.82 -2.60
C GLY A 57 11.61 5.95 -1.62
N MET A 58 12.70 5.22 -1.84
CA MET A 58 13.80 5.07 -0.90
C MET A 58 14.28 6.40 -0.31
N GLY A 59 14.15 6.56 1.01
CA GLY A 59 14.57 7.77 1.72
C GLY A 59 13.69 8.99 1.51
N MET A 60 12.63 8.90 0.71
CA MET A 60 11.78 10.05 0.40
C MET A 60 10.45 10.07 1.14
N ILE A 61 9.93 8.93 1.56
CA ILE A 61 8.63 8.85 2.23
C ILE A 61 8.78 9.21 3.70
N GLU A 62 8.13 10.30 4.12
CA GLU A 62 8.12 10.73 5.52
C GLU A 62 6.88 10.28 6.27
N GLY A 63 5.80 10.02 5.58
CA GLY A 63 4.58 9.57 6.23
C GLY A 63 3.44 9.26 5.29
N VAL A 64 2.42 8.64 5.86
CA VAL A 64 1.14 8.36 5.23
C VAL A 64 0.09 8.98 6.14
N GLU A 65 -0.65 9.98 5.65
CA GLU A 65 -1.57 10.78 6.46
C GLU A 65 -2.97 10.82 5.85
N ASN A 66 -3.95 11.21 6.66
CA ASN A 66 -5.33 11.42 6.24
C ASN A 66 -5.93 10.21 5.52
N VAL A 67 -5.69 9.02 6.05
CA VAL A 67 -6.18 7.78 5.43
C VAL A 67 -7.69 7.67 5.60
N ARG A 68 -8.39 7.49 4.48
CA ARG A 68 -9.84 7.30 4.44
C ARG A 68 -10.15 6.04 3.66
N TRP A 69 -11.13 5.29 4.10
CA TRP A 69 -11.45 3.97 3.57
C TRP A 69 -12.84 3.85 3.00
N ILE A 70 -12.93 3.18 1.85
CA ILE A 70 -14.19 2.67 1.32
C ILE A 70 -14.01 1.16 1.20
N VAL A 71 -14.91 0.38 1.80
CA VAL A 71 -14.82 -1.08 1.81
C VAL A 71 -16.08 -1.69 1.24
N GLU A 72 -15.92 -2.64 0.32
CA GLU A 72 -16.99 -3.41 -0.25
C GLU A 72 -16.54 -4.87 -0.38
N GLY A 73 -17.15 -5.76 0.41
CA GLY A 73 -16.76 -7.18 0.42
C GLY A 73 -15.30 -7.36 0.81
N GLU A 74 -14.54 -7.98 -0.08
CA GLU A 74 -13.11 -8.23 0.12
C GLU A 74 -12.21 -7.13 -0.46
N GLN A 75 -12.83 -6.07 -0.96
CA GLN A 75 -12.08 -4.97 -1.57
C GLN A 75 -12.09 -3.74 -0.67
N ALA A 76 -10.97 -3.06 -0.63
CA ALA A 76 -10.84 -1.78 0.05
C ALA A 76 -10.17 -0.76 -0.85
N VAL A 77 -10.62 0.48 -0.78
CA VAL A 77 -9.94 1.61 -1.42
C VAL A 77 -9.50 2.56 -0.33
N ALA A 78 -8.22 2.88 -0.32
CA ALA A 78 -7.66 3.89 0.57
C ALA A 78 -7.42 5.18 -0.23
N PHE A 79 -7.85 6.29 0.34
CA PHE A 79 -7.45 7.62 -0.11
C PHE A 79 -6.52 8.18 0.96
N TYR A 80 -5.33 8.58 0.59
CA TYR A 80 -4.37 9.08 1.58
C TYR A 80 -3.40 10.08 0.97
N ASP A 81 -2.75 10.82 1.85
CA ASP A 81 -1.69 11.75 1.50
C ASP A 81 -0.35 11.07 1.75
N LEU A 82 0.46 10.98 0.71
CA LEU A 82 1.83 10.48 0.83
C LEU A 82 2.75 11.69 1.03
N VAL A 83 3.38 11.75 2.19
CA VAL A 83 4.26 12.87 2.55
C VAL A 83 5.69 12.52 2.16
N LEU A 84 6.28 13.36 1.31
CA LEU A 84 7.64 13.17 0.79
C LEU A 84 8.56 14.29 1.27
N ASN A 85 9.81 13.97 1.52
CA ASN A 85 10.78 14.95 1.98
C ASN A 85 11.30 15.89 0.87
N ILE A 86 10.91 15.63 -0.38
CA ILE A 86 11.34 16.43 -1.54
C ILE A 86 10.30 17.47 -1.97
N SER A 87 9.15 17.53 -1.28
CA SER A 87 8.07 18.43 -1.66
C SER A 87 7.33 18.93 -0.42
N ASP A 88 6.93 20.21 -0.46
CA ASP A 88 6.10 20.80 0.59
C ASP A 88 4.63 20.38 0.49
N LEU A 89 4.24 19.84 -0.67
CA LEU A 89 2.86 19.40 -0.90
C LEU A 89 2.80 17.86 -0.90
N PRO A 90 1.80 17.28 -0.22
CA PRO A 90 1.62 15.84 -0.24
C PRO A 90 1.16 15.35 -1.62
N VAL A 91 1.43 14.09 -1.91
CA VAL A 91 0.91 13.41 -3.08
C VAL A 91 -0.39 12.71 -2.69
N LEU A 92 -1.49 13.01 -3.39
CA LEU A 92 -2.77 12.38 -3.14
C LEU A 92 -2.81 11.03 -3.85
N ILE A 93 -3.09 9.97 -3.08
CA ILE A 93 -3.11 8.60 -3.59
C ILE A 93 -4.50 8.01 -3.42
N ALA A 94 -4.97 7.27 -4.43
CA ALA A 94 -6.11 6.37 -4.31
C ALA A 94 -5.63 4.98 -4.67
N GLU A 95 -5.77 4.04 -3.76
CA GLU A 95 -5.24 2.69 -3.92
C GLU A 95 -6.29 1.64 -3.57
N ARG A 96 -6.48 0.64 -4.46
CA ARG A 96 -7.42 -0.45 -4.25
C ARG A 96 -6.71 -1.70 -3.81
N PHE A 97 -7.26 -2.34 -2.80
CA PHE A 97 -6.78 -3.61 -2.26
C PHE A 97 -7.85 -4.70 -2.43
N ARG A 98 -7.43 -5.90 -2.66
CA ARG A 98 -8.29 -7.09 -2.70
C ARG A 98 -7.79 -8.14 -1.75
#